data_ea54b3dc7c9a1999f9f9888e8769c461
#
_entry.id   ea54b3dc7c9a1999f9f9888e8769c461
#
_cell.length_a   1.000
_cell.length_b   1.000
_cell.length_c   1.000
_cell.angle_alpha   90.00
_cell.angle_beta   90.00
_cell.angle_gamma   90.00
#
_symmetry.space_group_name_H-M   'P 1'
#
loop_
_entity.id
_entity.type
_entity.pdbx_description
1 polymer ?
#
loop_
_entity_poly.entity_id
_entity_poly.type
_entity_poly.pdbx_seq_one_letter_code
_entity_poly.pdbx_strand_id
1 'polypeptide(L)'
;MSSEPPSDGPFVAVNDACKTYGTGPDAVRALAHVDLQVPRGRFVSVIGPSGCGKSTLLRLIAGLEAPDAGNVRICGRTTDEARAAKVLGFVPQVPALLPWLDVLGNVRVLEKVNRSASRSEARRGLASDPVALLTRLGLGDVLTRRPGQLSGGMQQRTALARAFALEPDVLLMDEPFSALDEFTRESAQLQLLDVWQELRTTVVFVTHSIAEAVLLSDTVVVMAAAPGRVAGVVDVDLDRPRHHGQLDTAAMHEHEHRVRALLETAWDPVSGTPTGREVA
;
A
#
# COMPACT_ATOMS: atom_id res chain seq x y z
N MET A 1 10.14 12.12 -27.06
CA MET A 1 10.44 13.21 -26.11
C MET A 1 9.81 12.78 -24.80
N SER A 2 10.61 12.13 -23.93
CA SER A 2 10.16 11.70 -22.59
C SER A 2 10.34 12.90 -21.66
N SER A 3 9.25 13.59 -21.33
CA SER A 3 9.27 14.61 -20.29
C SER A 3 9.45 13.92 -18.94
N GLU A 4 10.63 14.05 -18.32
CA GLU A 4 10.78 13.77 -16.90
C GLU A 4 9.75 14.58 -16.13
N PRO A 5 9.06 13.99 -15.13
CA PRO A 5 8.15 14.74 -14.30
C PRO A 5 8.94 15.81 -13.52
N PRO A 6 8.33 16.97 -13.22
CA PRO A 6 8.98 18.03 -12.45
C PRO A 6 9.44 17.49 -11.09
N SER A 7 10.68 17.80 -10.71
CA SER A 7 11.40 17.27 -9.55
C SER A 7 10.82 17.66 -8.18
N ASP A 8 9.86 18.57 -8.11
CA ASP A 8 9.38 19.19 -6.86
C ASP A 8 7.91 18.91 -6.49
N GLY A 9 7.20 18.04 -7.21
CA GLY A 9 5.79 17.71 -6.92
C GLY A 9 5.62 16.37 -6.20
N PRO A 10 4.45 16.12 -5.57
CA PRO A 10 4.12 14.83 -4.99
C PRO A 10 4.12 13.74 -6.07
N PHE A 11 4.62 12.57 -5.71
CA PHE A 11 4.74 11.45 -6.65
C PHE A 11 3.40 10.72 -6.84
N VAL A 12 2.59 10.65 -5.76
CA VAL A 12 1.15 10.33 -5.81
C VAL A 12 0.39 11.51 -5.21
N ALA A 13 -0.56 12.05 -5.96
CA ALA A 13 -1.43 13.14 -5.52
C ALA A 13 -2.90 12.73 -5.65
N VAL A 14 -3.62 12.75 -4.56
CA VAL A 14 -5.09 12.66 -4.50
C VAL A 14 -5.56 14.04 -4.08
N ASN A 15 -6.42 14.66 -4.90
CA ASN A 15 -6.91 16.01 -4.64
C ASN A 15 -8.43 16.00 -4.62
N ASP A 16 -9.00 16.34 -3.48
CA ASP A 16 -10.44 16.50 -3.24
C ASP A 16 -11.27 15.29 -3.71
N ALA A 17 -10.73 14.06 -3.52
CA ALA A 17 -11.36 12.87 -4.06
C ALA A 17 -12.60 12.47 -3.27
N CYS A 18 -13.70 12.28 -4.01
CA CYS A 18 -14.96 11.75 -3.50
C CYS A 18 -15.32 10.43 -4.19
N LYS A 19 -15.96 9.51 -3.45
CA LYS A 19 -16.48 8.26 -4.00
C LYS A 19 -17.74 7.81 -3.29
N THR A 20 -18.77 7.50 -4.08
CA THR A 20 -20.05 6.98 -3.61
C THR A 20 -20.36 5.67 -4.35
N TYR A 21 -20.83 4.67 -3.63
CA TYR A 21 -21.30 3.41 -4.20
C TYR A 21 -22.83 3.33 -4.11
N GLY A 22 -23.45 2.79 -5.15
CA GLY A 22 -24.89 2.70 -5.25
C GLY A 22 -25.55 4.00 -5.69
N THR A 23 -26.87 4.00 -5.75
CA THR A 23 -27.70 5.15 -6.15
C THR A 23 -28.92 5.26 -5.26
N GLY A 24 -29.52 6.46 -5.15
CA GLY A 24 -30.71 6.70 -4.37
C GLY A 24 -30.47 6.66 -2.83
N PRO A 25 -31.51 6.28 -2.03
CA PRO A 25 -31.43 6.35 -0.56
C PRO A 25 -30.38 5.41 0.07
N ASP A 26 -30.02 4.35 -0.61
CA ASP A 26 -29.05 3.34 -0.14
C ASP A 26 -27.61 3.64 -0.62
N ALA A 27 -27.38 4.80 -1.22
CA ALA A 27 -26.03 5.20 -1.66
C ALA A 27 -25.10 5.38 -0.46
N VAL A 28 -23.93 4.73 -0.51
CA VAL A 28 -22.91 4.81 0.53
C VAL A 28 -21.77 5.71 0.06
N ARG A 29 -21.61 6.86 0.72
CA ARG A 29 -20.47 7.75 0.48
C ARG A 29 -19.22 7.16 1.15
N ALA A 30 -18.40 6.47 0.38
CA ALA A 30 -17.20 5.80 0.88
C ALA A 30 -16.07 6.78 1.18
N LEU A 31 -15.88 7.80 0.33
CA LEU A 31 -14.86 8.84 0.51
C LEU A 31 -15.47 10.24 0.31
N ALA A 32 -15.02 11.19 1.11
CA ALA A 32 -15.45 12.59 1.04
C ALA A 32 -14.25 13.53 1.19
N HIS A 33 -13.95 14.29 0.14
CA HIS A 33 -12.92 15.34 0.13
C HIS A 33 -11.58 14.83 0.67
N VAL A 34 -11.07 13.74 0.08
CA VAL A 34 -9.79 13.14 0.49
C VAL A 34 -8.67 13.82 -0.27
N ASP A 35 -7.73 14.39 0.51
CA ASP A 35 -6.46 14.91 0.02
C ASP A 35 -5.33 14.05 0.57
N LEU A 36 -4.43 13.60 -0.33
CA LEU A 36 -3.25 12.81 0.03
C LEU A 36 -2.10 13.15 -0.91
N GLN A 37 -0.94 13.46 -0.32
CA GLN A 37 0.28 13.73 -1.06
C GLN A 37 1.37 12.77 -0.61
N VAL A 38 1.90 11.95 -1.54
CA VAL A 38 2.98 11.00 -1.25
C VAL A 38 4.23 11.42 -2.01
N PRO A 39 5.29 11.81 -1.31
CA PRO A 39 6.57 12.13 -1.96
C PRO A 39 7.23 10.90 -2.57
N ARG A 40 8.10 11.11 -3.56
CA ARG A 40 8.85 10.03 -4.20
C ARG A 40 9.74 9.27 -3.21
N GLY A 41 9.76 7.94 -3.31
CA GLY A 41 10.61 7.07 -2.50
C GLY A 41 10.24 6.99 -1.03
N ARG A 42 9.08 7.56 -0.63
CA ARG A 42 8.56 7.45 0.73
C ARG A 42 7.68 6.23 0.91
N PHE A 43 7.70 5.70 2.11
CA PHE A 43 6.77 4.67 2.57
C PHE A 43 5.67 5.36 3.39
N VAL A 44 4.45 5.40 2.87
CA VAL A 44 3.29 6.04 3.51
C VAL A 44 2.26 4.99 3.86
N SER A 45 1.91 4.88 5.14
CA SER A 45 0.79 4.04 5.59
C SER A 45 -0.49 4.83 5.70
N VAL A 46 -1.60 4.18 5.34
CA VAL A 46 -2.96 4.65 5.54
C VAL A 46 -3.64 3.74 6.55
N ILE A 47 -4.01 4.29 7.71
CA ILE A 47 -4.64 3.55 8.81
C ILE A 47 -6.00 4.15 9.15
N GLY A 48 -6.90 3.33 9.67
CA GLY A 48 -8.23 3.77 10.09
C GLY A 48 -9.14 2.60 10.37
N PRO A 49 -10.34 2.83 10.93
CA PRO A 49 -11.30 1.78 11.27
C PRO A 49 -11.75 0.98 10.03
N SER A 50 -12.32 -0.19 10.27
CA SER A 50 -12.91 -0.99 9.19
C SER A 50 -14.03 -0.21 8.52
N GLY A 51 -14.09 -0.25 7.19
CA GLY A 51 -15.09 0.47 6.40
C GLY A 51 -14.85 1.97 6.21
N CYS A 52 -13.72 2.55 6.70
CA CYS A 52 -13.44 3.98 6.48
C CYS A 52 -12.95 4.33 5.06
N GLY A 53 -12.96 3.40 4.11
CA GLY A 53 -12.64 3.69 2.71
C GLY A 53 -11.17 3.51 2.31
N LYS A 54 -10.29 2.92 3.14
CA LYS A 54 -8.86 2.69 2.82
C LYS A 54 -8.66 1.94 1.50
N SER A 55 -9.31 0.79 1.34
CA SER A 55 -9.23 0.00 0.11
C SER A 55 -9.87 0.73 -1.08
N THR A 56 -10.91 1.54 -0.86
CA THR A 56 -11.48 2.42 -1.90
C THR A 56 -10.44 3.45 -2.35
N LEU A 57 -9.79 4.14 -1.41
CA LEU A 57 -8.71 5.09 -1.72
C LEU A 57 -7.59 4.41 -2.52
N LEU A 58 -7.17 3.21 -2.10
CA LEU A 58 -6.14 2.45 -2.79
C LEU A 58 -6.56 2.06 -4.21
N ARG A 59 -7.85 1.69 -4.43
CA ARG A 59 -8.39 1.39 -5.76
C ARG A 59 -8.46 2.62 -6.66
N LEU A 60 -8.78 3.80 -6.11
CA LEU A 60 -8.72 5.06 -6.86
C LEU A 60 -7.28 5.35 -7.31
N ILE A 61 -6.29 5.19 -6.41
CA ILE A 61 -4.87 5.38 -6.74
C ILE A 61 -4.43 4.34 -7.78
N ALA A 62 -4.86 3.09 -7.66
CA ALA A 62 -4.56 2.03 -8.64
C ALA A 62 -5.22 2.26 -10.02
N GLY A 63 -6.15 3.22 -10.14
CA GLY A 63 -6.96 3.41 -11.34
C GLY A 63 -7.88 2.24 -11.64
N LEU A 64 -8.22 1.43 -10.63
CA LEU A 64 -9.21 0.35 -10.73
C LEU A 64 -10.63 0.91 -10.66
N GLU A 65 -10.78 2.07 -10.04
CA GLU A 65 -12.01 2.83 -9.94
C GLU A 65 -11.71 4.32 -10.22
N ALA A 66 -12.69 5.05 -10.73
CA ALA A 66 -12.59 6.50 -10.90
C ALA A 66 -13.26 7.22 -9.72
N PRO A 67 -12.72 8.35 -9.25
CA PRO A 67 -13.42 9.20 -8.30
C PRO A 67 -14.65 9.85 -8.95
N ASP A 68 -15.69 10.13 -8.16
CA ASP A 68 -16.89 10.81 -8.63
C ASP A 68 -16.66 12.34 -8.70
N ALA A 69 -15.74 12.85 -7.86
CA ALA A 69 -15.24 14.22 -7.89
C ALA A 69 -13.78 14.25 -7.45
N GLY A 70 -13.07 15.32 -7.78
CA GLY A 70 -11.63 15.43 -7.55
C GLY A 70 -10.80 14.70 -8.60
N ASN A 71 -9.53 14.46 -8.32
CA ASN A 71 -8.64 13.77 -9.23
C ASN A 71 -7.52 13.01 -8.50
N VAL A 72 -6.95 12.02 -9.20
CA VAL A 72 -5.75 11.30 -8.76
C VAL A 72 -4.68 11.41 -9.85
N ARG A 73 -3.45 11.72 -9.43
CA ARG A 73 -2.30 11.76 -10.32
C ARG A 73 -1.14 10.94 -9.76
N ILE A 74 -0.40 10.28 -10.65
CA ILE A 74 0.73 9.43 -10.31
C ILE A 74 1.88 9.79 -11.23
N CYS A 75 2.99 10.22 -10.66
CA CYS A 75 4.13 10.75 -11.42
C CYS A 75 3.70 11.84 -12.42
N GLY A 76 2.75 12.73 -12.02
CA GLY A 76 2.19 13.76 -12.88
C GLY A 76 1.18 13.29 -13.94
N ARG A 77 0.97 11.97 -14.09
CA ARG A 77 0.07 11.33 -15.06
C ARG A 77 -1.32 11.10 -14.45
N THR A 78 -2.32 10.94 -15.30
CA THR A 78 -3.61 10.36 -14.89
C THR A 78 -3.43 8.89 -14.49
N THR A 79 -4.40 8.33 -13.76
CA THR A 79 -4.36 6.92 -13.35
C THR A 79 -4.34 5.96 -14.56
N ASP A 80 -5.06 6.28 -15.64
CA ASP A 80 -5.07 5.48 -16.86
C ASP A 80 -3.72 5.52 -17.59
N GLU A 81 -3.10 6.70 -17.70
CA GLU A 81 -1.75 6.85 -18.26
C GLU A 81 -0.70 6.11 -17.41
N ALA A 82 -0.80 6.17 -16.07
CA ALA A 82 0.08 5.47 -15.16
C ALA A 82 -0.04 3.94 -15.29
N ARG A 83 -1.27 3.43 -15.44
CA ARG A 83 -1.54 2.01 -15.70
C ARG A 83 -0.98 1.58 -17.06
N ALA A 84 -1.24 2.35 -18.11
CA ALA A 84 -0.70 2.08 -19.44
C ALA A 84 0.83 2.08 -19.46
N ALA A 85 1.46 2.98 -18.71
CA ALA A 85 2.91 3.06 -18.53
C ALA A 85 3.47 1.99 -17.58
N LYS A 86 2.58 1.20 -16.90
CA LYS A 86 2.96 0.11 -15.99
C LYS A 86 3.86 0.56 -14.83
N VAL A 87 3.65 1.77 -14.34
CA VAL A 87 4.40 2.33 -13.21
C VAL A 87 3.86 1.90 -11.85
N LEU A 88 2.72 1.19 -11.83
CA LEU A 88 2.03 0.73 -10.62
C LEU A 88 2.24 -0.76 -10.39
N GLY A 89 2.61 -1.12 -9.16
CA GLY A 89 2.48 -2.46 -8.60
C GLY A 89 1.33 -2.50 -7.60
N PHE A 90 0.62 -3.62 -7.51
CA PHE A 90 -0.47 -3.81 -6.56
C PHE A 90 -0.38 -5.16 -5.86
N VAL A 91 -0.40 -5.15 -4.55
CA VAL A 91 -0.46 -6.33 -3.68
C VAL A 91 -1.79 -6.34 -2.96
N PRO A 92 -2.72 -7.20 -3.36
CA PRO A 92 -4.02 -7.31 -2.70
C PRO A 92 -3.91 -8.06 -1.36
N GLN A 93 -4.93 -7.93 -0.52
CA GLN A 93 -5.05 -8.61 0.76
C GLN A 93 -4.95 -10.14 0.62
N VAL A 94 -5.58 -10.71 -0.40
CA VAL A 94 -5.42 -12.12 -0.76
C VAL A 94 -4.32 -12.23 -1.82
N PRO A 95 -3.30 -13.09 -1.64
CA PRO A 95 -2.11 -13.13 -2.50
C PRO A 95 -2.36 -13.30 -4.00
N ALA A 96 -3.50 -13.86 -4.40
CA ALA A 96 -3.93 -14.07 -5.80
C ALA A 96 -2.81 -14.70 -6.66
N LEU A 97 -2.15 -15.73 -6.13
CA LEU A 97 -1.15 -16.51 -6.85
C LEU A 97 -1.82 -17.42 -7.87
N LEU A 98 -1.14 -17.66 -8.99
CA LEU A 98 -1.58 -18.60 -10.01
C LEU A 98 -1.30 -20.02 -9.54
N PRO A 99 -2.32 -20.85 -9.26
CA PRO A 99 -2.15 -22.14 -8.58
C PRO A 99 -1.42 -23.19 -9.44
N TRP A 100 -1.36 -23.00 -10.75
CA TRP A 100 -0.66 -23.89 -11.70
C TRP A 100 0.82 -23.53 -11.90
N LEU A 101 1.28 -22.38 -11.40
CA LEU A 101 2.68 -21.97 -11.42
C LEU A 101 3.32 -22.23 -10.06
N ASP A 102 4.62 -22.51 -10.05
CA ASP A 102 5.45 -22.53 -8.85
C ASP A 102 5.76 -21.10 -8.37
N VAL A 103 6.49 -20.95 -7.28
CA VAL A 103 6.89 -19.66 -6.69
C VAL A 103 7.62 -18.80 -7.72
N LEU A 104 8.66 -19.35 -8.36
CA LEU A 104 9.46 -18.61 -9.34
C LEU A 104 8.64 -18.23 -10.58
N GLY A 105 7.78 -19.14 -11.04
CA GLY A 105 6.85 -18.90 -12.15
C GLY A 105 5.84 -17.78 -11.86
N ASN A 106 5.32 -17.71 -10.62
CA ASN A 106 4.43 -16.64 -10.19
C ASN A 106 5.12 -15.27 -10.20
N VAL A 107 6.38 -15.18 -9.81
CA VAL A 107 7.14 -13.92 -9.85
C VAL A 107 7.44 -13.51 -11.30
N ARG A 108 7.84 -14.45 -12.15
CA ARG A 108 8.21 -14.19 -13.55
C ARG A 108 7.04 -13.99 -14.51
N VAL A 109 5.80 -14.31 -14.09
CA VAL A 109 4.65 -14.26 -15.02
C VAL A 109 4.44 -12.87 -15.61
N LEU A 110 4.63 -11.83 -14.80
CA LEU A 110 4.42 -10.45 -15.25
C LEU A 110 5.53 -9.97 -16.21
N GLU A 111 6.74 -10.52 -16.12
CA GLU A 111 7.81 -10.26 -17.10
C GLU A 111 7.43 -10.76 -18.50
N LYS A 112 6.78 -11.93 -18.56
CA LYS A 112 6.32 -12.53 -19.82
C LYS A 112 5.22 -11.72 -20.47
N VAL A 113 4.30 -11.15 -19.66
CA VAL A 113 3.19 -10.32 -20.15
C VAL A 113 3.65 -8.93 -20.56
N ASN A 114 4.74 -8.44 -19.97
CA ASN A 114 5.25 -7.06 -20.14
C ASN A 114 6.37 -6.90 -21.18
N ARG A 115 6.57 -7.86 -22.07
CA ARG A 115 7.68 -7.86 -23.05
C ARG A 115 7.81 -6.62 -23.92
N SER A 116 6.74 -5.82 -24.09
CA SER A 116 6.73 -4.62 -24.92
C SER A 116 6.98 -3.31 -24.15
N ALA A 117 7.07 -3.33 -22.83
CA ALA A 117 7.48 -2.16 -22.09
C ALA A 117 8.99 -2.04 -22.20
N SER A 118 9.47 -1.00 -22.87
CA SER A 118 10.90 -0.66 -22.94
C SER A 118 11.44 -0.51 -21.52
N ARG A 119 12.06 -1.57 -20.99
CA ARG A 119 12.86 -1.45 -19.78
C ARG A 119 14.00 -0.51 -20.11
N SER A 120 14.06 0.61 -19.43
CA SER A 120 15.26 1.42 -19.45
C SER A 120 16.42 0.51 -19.04
N GLU A 121 17.48 0.45 -19.88
CA GLU A 121 18.69 -0.34 -19.59
C GLU A 121 19.38 0.06 -18.28
N ALA A 122 18.94 1.14 -17.65
CA ALA A 122 19.45 1.69 -16.40
C ALA A 122 18.92 0.99 -15.12
N ARG A 123 17.88 0.16 -15.21
CA ARG A 123 17.31 -0.54 -14.03
C ARG A 123 17.97 -1.92 -13.89
N ARG A 124 19.13 -1.95 -13.23
CA ARG A 124 19.82 -3.17 -12.79
C ARG A 124 19.87 -3.18 -11.28
N GLY A 125 19.28 -4.19 -10.64
CA GLY A 125 19.28 -4.31 -9.20
C GLY A 125 18.59 -5.59 -8.73
N LEU A 126 18.33 -5.69 -7.44
CA LEU A 126 17.70 -6.84 -6.78
C LEU A 126 16.40 -7.29 -7.48
N ALA A 127 15.57 -6.35 -7.92
CA ALA A 127 14.29 -6.64 -8.58
C ALA A 127 14.45 -7.33 -9.94
N SER A 128 15.59 -7.13 -10.62
CA SER A 128 15.88 -7.78 -11.93
C SER A 128 16.31 -9.23 -11.79
N ASP A 129 16.63 -9.70 -10.57
CA ASP A 129 16.93 -11.11 -10.26
C ASP A 129 15.84 -11.70 -9.37
N PRO A 130 14.82 -12.36 -9.94
CA PRO A 130 13.73 -12.97 -9.16
C PRO A 130 14.19 -13.99 -8.12
N VAL A 131 15.31 -14.66 -8.35
CA VAL A 131 15.84 -15.66 -7.38
C VAL A 131 16.46 -14.94 -6.20
N ALA A 132 17.28 -13.92 -6.43
CA ALA A 132 17.85 -13.11 -5.36
C ALA A 132 16.75 -12.42 -4.54
N LEU A 133 15.73 -11.84 -5.20
CA LEU A 133 14.60 -11.23 -4.53
C LEU A 133 13.81 -12.23 -3.66
N LEU A 134 13.52 -13.42 -4.19
CA LEU A 134 12.84 -14.48 -3.43
C LEU A 134 13.69 -14.97 -2.25
N THR A 135 15.00 -15.07 -2.41
CA THR A 135 15.92 -15.44 -1.33
C THR A 135 15.92 -14.41 -0.21
N ARG A 136 15.94 -13.12 -0.53
CA ARG A 136 15.81 -12.01 0.45
C ARG A 136 14.49 -12.07 1.21
N LEU A 137 13.40 -12.47 0.54
CA LEU A 137 12.09 -12.66 1.15
C LEU A 137 11.94 -14.04 1.85
N GLY A 138 13.05 -14.79 2.05
CA GLY A 138 13.06 -16.06 2.76
C GLY A 138 12.35 -17.19 2.02
N LEU A 139 12.36 -17.17 0.68
CA LEU A 139 11.70 -18.16 -0.18
C LEU A 139 12.69 -18.95 -1.08
N GLY A 140 14.00 -18.80 -0.86
CA GLY A 140 15.04 -19.42 -1.67
C GLY A 140 14.93 -20.96 -1.78
N ASP A 141 14.49 -21.62 -0.69
CA ASP A 141 14.38 -23.08 -0.62
C ASP A 141 13.07 -23.65 -1.18
N VAL A 142 12.14 -22.78 -1.62
CA VAL A 142 10.80 -23.20 -2.06
C VAL A 142 10.43 -22.73 -3.47
N LEU A 143 11.40 -22.38 -4.30
CA LEU A 143 11.22 -21.78 -5.63
C LEU A 143 10.34 -22.62 -6.57
N THR A 144 10.39 -23.95 -6.44
CA THR A 144 9.67 -24.92 -7.28
C THR A 144 8.34 -25.37 -6.68
N ARG A 145 8.01 -24.93 -5.45
CA ARG A 145 6.73 -25.28 -4.81
C ARG A 145 5.58 -24.49 -5.41
N ARG A 146 4.41 -25.12 -5.49
CA ARG A 146 3.15 -24.47 -5.92
C ARG A 146 2.45 -23.82 -4.73
N PRO A 147 1.54 -22.83 -4.97
CA PRO A 147 0.84 -22.12 -3.90
C PRO A 147 0.17 -23.03 -2.87
N GLY A 148 -0.46 -24.14 -3.26
CA GLY A 148 -1.07 -25.08 -2.33
C GLY A 148 -0.10 -25.84 -1.40
N GLN A 149 1.20 -25.70 -1.61
CA GLN A 149 2.26 -26.31 -0.79
C GLN A 149 2.97 -25.28 0.12
N LEU A 150 2.48 -24.04 0.11
CA LEU A 150 3.03 -22.90 0.85
C LEU A 150 2.15 -22.53 2.03
N SER A 151 2.76 -22.08 3.13
CA SER A 151 2.04 -21.38 4.18
C SER A 151 1.46 -20.05 3.68
N GLY A 152 0.46 -19.50 4.37
CA GLY A 152 -0.11 -18.18 4.02
C GLY A 152 0.95 -17.08 3.92
N GLY A 153 1.90 -17.07 4.87
CA GLY A 153 3.02 -16.12 4.85
C GLY A 153 3.96 -16.28 3.65
N MET A 154 4.23 -17.53 3.24
CA MET A 154 5.02 -17.80 2.04
C MET A 154 4.29 -17.34 0.78
N GLN A 155 2.97 -17.56 0.71
CA GLN A 155 2.15 -17.07 -0.41
C GLN A 155 2.18 -15.55 -0.48
N GLN A 156 2.04 -14.87 0.66
CA GLN A 156 2.06 -13.41 0.72
C GLN A 156 3.42 -12.83 0.30
N ARG A 157 4.53 -13.41 0.81
CA ARG A 157 5.87 -13.01 0.39
C ARG A 157 6.14 -13.28 -1.09
N THR A 158 5.55 -14.33 -1.67
CA THR A 158 5.60 -14.58 -3.13
C THR A 158 4.83 -13.49 -3.90
N ALA A 159 3.69 -13.03 -3.40
CA ALA A 159 2.94 -11.94 -4.00
C ALA A 159 3.71 -10.60 -3.93
N LEU A 160 4.39 -10.33 -2.81
CA LEU A 160 5.29 -9.19 -2.67
C LEU A 160 6.45 -9.26 -3.68
N ALA A 161 7.14 -10.41 -3.77
CA ALA A 161 8.20 -10.61 -4.75
C ALA A 161 7.71 -10.38 -6.19
N ARG A 162 6.53 -10.89 -6.53
CA ARG A 162 5.91 -10.68 -7.86
C ARG A 162 5.67 -9.19 -8.16
N ALA A 163 5.25 -8.42 -7.17
CA ALA A 163 5.00 -7.00 -7.34
C ALA A 163 6.31 -6.19 -7.47
N PHE A 164 7.33 -6.49 -6.66
CA PHE A 164 8.65 -5.85 -6.73
C PHE A 164 9.41 -6.19 -8.02
N ALA A 165 9.30 -7.42 -8.52
CA ALA A 165 9.97 -7.86 -9.75
C ALA A 165 9.55 -7.06 -11.00
N LEU A 166 8.44 -6.31 -10.92
CA LEU A 166 8.04 -5.35 -11.96
C LEU A 166 8.82 -4.04 -11.93
N GLU A 167 9.57 -3.79 -10.85
CA GLU A 167 10.23 -2.50 -10.58
C GLU A 167 9.25 -1.31 -10.71
N PRO A 168 8.11 -1.36 -10.00
CA PRO A 168 7.12 -0.29 -10.14
C PRO A 168 7.66 1.00 -9.51
N ASP A 169 7.27 2.14 -10.08
CA ASP A 169 7.55 3.45 -9.47
C ASP A 169 6.74 3.66 -8.19
N VAL A 170 5.51 3.13 -8.16
CA VAL A 170 4.59 3.15 -7.00
C VAL A 170 4.09 1.74 -6.71
N LEU A 171 4.22 1.31 -5.47
CA LEU A 171 3.71 0.04 -4.98
C LEU A 171 2.56 0.28 -3.99
N LEU A 172 1.42 -0.28 -4.31
CA LEU A 172 0.19 -0.21 -3.52
C LEU A 172 -0.03 -1.54 -2.81
N MET A 173 -0.28 -1.53 -1.51
CA MET A 173 -0.48 -2.75 -0.72
C MET A 173 -1.74 -2.61 0.14
N ASP A 174 -2.66 -3.56 0.02
CA ASP A 174 -3.91 -3.61 0.78
C ASP A 174 -3.84 -4.71 1.84
N GLU A 175 -3.58 -4.34 3.08
CA GLU A 175 -3.49 -5.22 4.27
C GLU A 175 -2.69 -6.51 4.03
N PRO A 176 -1.46 -6.46 3.49
CA PRO A 176 -0.76 -7.66 3.01
C PRO A 176 -0.38 -8.63 4.12
N PHE A 177 -0.42 -8.24 5.38
CA PHE A 177 -0.01 -9.09 6.50
C PHE A 177 -1.16 -9.49 7.43
N SER A 178 -2.40 -9.11 7.11
CA SER A 178 -3.57 -9.30 7.99
C SER A 178 -3.88 -10.78 8.32
N ALA A 179 -3.53 -11.70 7.42
CA ALA A 179 -3.79 -13.14 7.59
C ALA A 179 -2.62 -13.92 8.25
N LEU A 180 -1.56 -13.22 8.70
CA LEU A 180 -0.38 -13.85 9.28
C LEU A 180 -0.46 -13.87 10.81
N ASP A 181 0.09 -14.96 11.41
CA ASP A 181 0.40 -14.95 12.83
C ASP A 181 1.47 -13.92 13.18
N GLU A 182 1.59 -13.56 14.44
CA GLU A 182 2.43 -12.46 14.93
C GLU A 182 3.90 -12.60 14.52
N PHE A 183 4.52 -13.76 14.79
CA PHE A 183 5.94 -13.97 14.46
C PHE A 183 6.23 -13.97 12.96
N THR A 184 5.36 -14.62 12.18
CA THR A 184 5.47 -14.63 10.72
C THR A 184 5.29 -13.23 10.15
N ARG A 185 4.39 -12.44 10.73
CA ARG A 185 4.11 -11.05 10.34
C ARG A 185 5.33 -10.16 10.54
N GLU A 186 5.91 -10.16 11.75
CA GLU A 186 7.12 -9.37 12.06
C GLU A 186 8.28 -9.72 11.11
N SER A 187 8.53 -11.01 10.91
CA SER A 187 9.56 -11.44 9.98
C SER A 187 9.32 -10.94 8.56
N ALA A 188 8.08 -11.02 8.06
CA ALA A 188 7.72 -10.57 6.72
C ALA A 188 7.82 -9.03 6.57
N GLN A 189 7.50 -8.27 7.62
CA GLN A 189 7.65 -6.82 7.66
C GLN A 189 9.10 -6.38 7.56
N LEU A 190 10.00 -7.00 8.33
CA LEU A 190 11.43 -6.70 8.28
C LEU A 190 12.03 -7.06 6.92
N GLN A 191 11.64 -8.21 6.35
CA GLN A 191 12.06 -8.60 5.00
C GLN A 191 11.55 -7.62 3.94
N LEU A 192 10.31 -7.13 4.07
CA LEU A 192 9.76 -6.08 3.20
C LEU A 192 10.59 -4.81 3.29
N LEU A 193 10.94 -4.36 4.51
CA LEU A 193 11.75 -3.17 4.71
C LEU A 193 13.15 -3.31 4.12
N ASP A 194 13.79 -4.47 4.26
CA ASP A 194 15.11 -4.75 3.70
C ASP A 194 15.10 -4.62 2.16
N VAL A 195 14.11 -5.23 1.50
CA VAL A 195 13.93 -5.09 0.04
C VAL A 195 13.61 -3.66 -0.35
N TRP A 196 12.69 -2.99 0.38
CA TRP A 196 12.29 -1.63 0.08
C TRP A 196 13.43 -0.61 0.23
N GLN A 197 14.30 -0.77 1.23
CA GLN A 197 15.46 0.11 1.45
C GLN A 197 16.43 0.11 0.26
N GLU A 198 16.57 -1.02 -0.43
CA GLU A 198 17.40 -1.13 -1.62
C GLU A 198 16.70 -0.53 -2.85
N LEU A 199 15.43 -0.83 -3.04
CA LEU A 199 14.68 -0.42 -4.24
C LEU A 199 14.16 1.01 -4.19
N ARG A 200 13.89 1.56 -2.99
CA ARG A 200 13.37 2.92 -2.78
C ARG A 200 12.11 3.24 -3.59
N THR A 201 11.30 2.24 -3.86
CA THR A 201 9.98 2.39 -4.49
C THR A 201 9.08 3.25 -3.61
N THR A 202 8.27 4.12 -4.21
CA THR A 202 7.22 4.85 -3.46
C THR A 202 6.14 3.87 -3.03
N VAL A 203 5.76 3.86 -1.76
CA VAL A 203 4.79 2.89 -1.22
C VAL A 203 3.59 3.58 -0.61
N VAL A 204 2.39 3.10 -0.95
CA VAL A 204 1.14 3.36 -0.21
C VAL A 204 0.67 2.04 0.37
N PHE A 205 0.67 1.95 1.69
CA PHE A 205 0.41 0.74 2.45
C PHE A 205 -0.84 0.91 3.31
N VAL A 206 -1.82 0.06 3.14
CA VAL A 206 -3.04 0.04 3.95
C VAL A 206 -2.91 -1.02 5.04
N THR A 207 -3.21 -0.63 6.27
CA THR A 207 -3.27 -1.54 7.43
C THR A 207 -4.28 -1.06 8.47
N HIS A 208 -4.64 -1.93 9.39
CA HIS A 208 -5.38 -1.60 10.61
C HIS A 208 -4.49 -1.68 11.87
N SER A 209 -3.23 -2.08 11.73
CA SER A 209 -2.27 -2.19 12.84
C SER A 209 -1.44 -0.92 12.98
N ILE A 210 -1.50 -0.29 14.17
CA ILE A 210 -0.70 0.91 14.49
C ILE A 210 0.78 0.56 14.45
N ALA A 211 1.18 -0.55 15.07
CA ALA A 211 2.57 -0.98 15.11
C ALA A 211 3.15 -1.20 13.70
N GLU A 212 2.40 -1.84 12.79
CA GLU A 212 2.80 -1.97 11.38
C GLU A 212 3.00 -0.61 10.72
N ALA A 213 2.01 0.29 10.87
CA ALA A 213 2.06 1.60 10.24
C ALA A 213 3.29 2.39 10.70
N VAL A 214 3.60 2.38 12.00
CA VAL A 214 4.77 3.08 12.56
C VAL A 214 6.07 2.40 12.17
N LEU A 215 6.14 1.05 12.27
CA LEU A 215 7.35 0.30 11.94
C LEU A 215 7.77 0.49 10.48
N LEU A 216 6.81 0.46 9.55
CA LEU A 216 7.12 0.44 8.13
C LEU A 216 7.31 1.83 7.52
N SER A 217 6.62 2.86 8.03
CA SER A 217 6.39 4.09 7.28
C SER A 217 7.28 5.26 7.69
N ASP A 218 7.48 6.17 6.75
CA ASP A 218 8.02 7.50 7.00
C ASP A 218 6.90 8.48 7.40
N THR A 219 5.65 8.17 7.00
CA THR A 219 4.46 8.98 7.30
C THR A 219 3.24 8.07 7.47
N VAL A 220 2.44 8.31 8.49
CA VAL A 220 1.18 7.61 8.75
C VAL A 220 0.01 8.57 8.56
N VAL A 221 -0.89 8.24 7.64
CA VAL A 221 -2.13 8.96 7.36
C VAL A 221 -3.27 8.27 8.08
N VAL A 222 -3.94 8.99 8.97
CA VAL A 222 -5.09 8.49 9.74
C VAL A 222 -6.37 8.87 9.04
N MET A 223 -7.22 7.89 8.73
CA MET A 223 -8.53 8.10 8.14
C MET A 223 -9.65 7.93 9.18
N ALA A 224 -10.62 8.84 9.16
CA ALA A 224 -11.91 8.71 9.84
C ALA A 224 -12.93 7.99 8.95
N ALA A 225 -13.96 7.44 9.58
CA ALA A 225 -15.07 6.76 8.88
C ALA A 225 -16.31 7.66 8.73
N ALA A 226 -17.22 7.21 7.88
CA ALA A 226 -18.59 7.65 7.71
C ALA A 226 -18.84 9.16 7.42
N PRO A 227 -18.41 9.72 6.32
CA PRO A 227 -17.64 9.14 5.22
C PRO A 227 -16.14 9.17 5.47
N GLY A 228 -15.39 8.37 4.69
CA GLY A 228 -13.93 8.32 4.77
C GLY A 228 -13.30 9.67 4.43
N ARG A 229 -12.47 10.18 5.33
CA ARG A 229 -11.71 11.42 5.19
C ARG A 229 -10.38 11.33 5.92
N VAL A 230 -9.40 12.13 5.54
CA VAL A 230 -8.15 12.23 6.30
C VAL A 230 -8.42 12.99 7.60
N ALA A 231 -8.16 12.35 8.74
CA ALA A 231 -8.30 12.93 10.07
C ALA A 231 -7.00 13.60 10.54
N GLY A 232 -5.85 13.09 10.10
CA GLY A 232 -4.56 13.65 10.45
C GLY A 232 -3.42 12.87 9.82
N VAL A 233 -2.22 13.43 9.96
CA VAL A 233 -0.98 12.87 9.43
C VAL A 233 0.07 12.90 10.54
N VAL A 234 0.83 11.81 10.68
CA VAL A 234 1.94 11.70 11.64
C VAL A 234 3.20 11.35 10.86
N ASP A 235 4.19 12.21 10.92
CA ASP A 235 5.53 11.90 10.43
C ASP A 235 6.25 11.03 11.46
N VAL A 236 6.92 9.98 10.95
CA VAL A 236 7.64 8.98 11.72
C VAL A 236 9.13 9.15 11.46
N ASP A 237 9.82 9.79 12.40
CA ASP A 237 11.24 10.13 12.34
C ASP A 237 12.15 9.08 13.01
N LEU A 238 11.72 7.82 12.96
CA LEU A 238 12.53 6.69 13.41
C LEU A 238 13.67 6.41 12.43
N ASP A 239 14.86 6.20 12.98
CA ASP A 239 16.05 5.89 12.19
C ASP A 239 15.87 4.64 11.30
N ARG A 240 16.53 4.65 10.16
CA ARG A 240 16.63 3.51 9.24
C ARG A 240 18.10 3.05 9.12
N PRO A 241 18.41 1.75 9.00
CA PRO A 241 17.48 0.62 8.82
C PRO A 241 16.72 0.28 10.10
N ARG A 242 15.43 -0.01 9.96
CA ARG A 242 14.60 -0.47 11.07
C ARG A 242 14.80 -1.96 11.29
N HIS A 243 14.86 -2.36 12.56
CA HIS A 243 15.10 -3.74 12.96
C HIS A 243 14.27 -4.10 14.21
N HIS A 244 14.20 -5.37 14.52
CA HIS A 244 13.39 -5.91 15.61
C HIS A 244 13.59 -5.18 16.95
N GLY A 245 14.83 -4.82 17.30
CA GLY A 245 15.13 -4.12 18.55
C GLY A 245 14.55 -2.72 18.68
N GLN A 246 13.98 -2.14 17.62
CA GLN A 246 13.30 -0.86 17.68
C GLN A 246 11.84 -0.96 18.13
N LEU A 247 11.21 -2.16 18.04
CA LEU A 247 9.80 -2.36 18.38
C LEU A 247 9.47 -1.97 19.82
N ASP A 248 10.39 -2.20 20.77
CA ASP A 248 10.20 -1.92 22.20
C ASP A 248 10.84 -0.61 22.66
N THR A 249 11.19 0.29 21.72
CA THR A 249 11.81 1.56 22.09
C THR A 249 10.77 2.63 22.49
N ALA A 250 11.16 3.55 23.36
CA ALA A 250 10.33 4.67 23.76
C ALA A 250 9.90 5.53 22.55
N ALA A 251 10.79 5.70 21.56
CA ALA A 251 10.49 6.44 20.32
C ALA A 251 9.39 5.74 19.48
N MET A 252 9.44 4.42 19.37
CA MET A 252 8.37 3.64 18.70
C MET A 252 7.03 3.84 19.40
N HIS A 253 6.98 3.66 20.72
CA HIS A 253 5.76 3.84 21.52
C HIS A 253 5.22 5.28 21.47
N GLU A 254 6.07 6.29 21.41
CA GLU A 254 5.66 7.69 21.25
C GLU A 254 4.90 7.90 19.93
N HIS A 255 5.42 7.38 18.81
CA HIS A 255 4.74 7.45 17.52
C HIS A 255 3.42 6.64 17.51
N GLU A 256 3.43 5.45 18.10
CA GLU A 256 2.19 4.65 18.24
C GLU A 256 1.12 5.40 19.03
N HIS A 257 1.52 6.06 20.12
CA HIS A 257 0.61 6.86 20.95
C HIS A 257 0.02 8.04 20.16
N ARG A 258 0.85 8.75 19.39
CA ARG A 258 0.38 9.86 18.52
C ARG A 258 -0.63 9.38 17.49
N VAL A 259 -0.35 8.24 16.82
CA VAL A 259 -1.28 7.65 15.84
C VAL A 259 -2.57 7.19 16.52
N ARG A 260 -2.48 6.56 17.72
CA ARG A 260 -3.64 6.13 18.51
C ARG A 260 -4.52 7.29 18.91
N ALA A 261 -3.96 8.38 19.41
CA ALA A 261 -4.72 9.57 19.81
C ALA A 261 -5.52 10.17 18.63
N LEU A 262 -4.92 10.20 17.43
CA LEU A 262 -5.65 10.63 16.22
C LEU A 262 -6.76 9.65 15.82
N LEU A 263 -6.53 8.33 15.94
CA LEU A 263 -7.56 7.33 15.67
C LEU A 263 -8.73 7.44 16.64
N GLU A 264 -8.48 7.65 17.93
CA GLU A 264 -9.51 7.84 18.94
C GLU A 264 -10.36 9.07 18.66
N THR A 265 -9.72 10.19 18.30
CA THR A 265 -10.43 11.43 17.89
C THR A 265 -11.25 11.21 16.62
N ALA A 266 -10.73 10.41 15.67
CA ALA A 266 -11.40 10.09 14.40
C ALA A 266 -12.55 9.08 14.58
N TRP A 267 -12.54 8.32 15.66
CA TRP A 267 -13.54 7.26 15.99
C TRP A 267 -14.71 7.76 16.81
N ASP A 268 -14.81 9.04 17.18
CA ASP A 268 -15.84 9.50 18.13
C ASP A 268 -17.25 9.09 17.64
N PRO A 269 -17.93 8.08 18.29
CA PRO A 269 -19.24 7.61 17.89
C PRO A 269 -20.34 8.65 18.13
N VAL A 270 -20.04 9.72 18.88
CA VAL A 270 -21.01 10.78 19.21
C VAL A 270 -21.19 11.75 18.05
N SER A 271 -20.20 11.90 17.17
CA SER A 271 -20.30 12.76 15.98
C SER A 271 -20.94 12.05 14.78
N GLY A 272 -21.23 10.75 14.85
CA GLY A 272 -21.80 9.92 13.79
C GLY A 272 -23.31 9.69 13.84
N THR A 273 -24.05 10.38 14.70
CA THR A 273 -25.51 10.33 14.68
C THR A 273 -26.04 11.22 13.54
N PRO A 274 -26.68 10.66 12.50
CA PRO A 274 -27.37 11.50 11.52
C PRO A 274 -28.53 12.17 12.24
N THR A 275 -28.40 13.45 12.58
CA THR A 275 -29.53 14.31 12.90
C THR A 275 -30.40 14.44 11.65
N GLY A 276 -31.47 13.67 11.59
CA GLY A 276 -32.40 13.71 10.47
C GLY A 276 -33.47 12.63 10.50
N ARG A 277 -34.20 12.53 11.61
CA ARG A 277 -35.58 12.03 11.62
C ARG A 277 -36.38 12.88 12.59
N GLU A 278 -36.81 14.02 12.14
CA GLU A 278 -38.10 14.56 12.64
C GLU A 278 -39.18 13.72 11.99
N VAL A 279 -39.90 13.00 12.86
CA VAL A 279 -41.18 12.37 12.53
C VAL A 279 -42.23 13.40 12.87
N ALA A 280 -42.94 13.88 11.87
CA ALA A 280 -44.24 14.48 11.98
C ALA A 280 -45.26 13.52 11.36
#